data_49492a58f7000999f62f342189f272cd
#
_entry.id   49492a58f7000999f62f342189f272cd
#
_cell.length_a   1.000
_cell.length_b   1.000
_cell.length_c   1.000
_cell.angle_alpha   90.00
_cell.angle_beta   90.00
_cell.angle_gamma   90.00
#
_symmetry.space_group_name_H-M   'P 1'
#
loop_
_entity.id
_entity.type
_entity.pdbx_description
1 polymer ?
#
loop_
_entity_poly.entity_id
_entity_poly.type
_entity_poly.pdbx_seq_one_letter_code
_entity_poly.pdbx_strand_id
1 'polypeptide(L)'
;MQNEKKKIESEIASLWKAMSSMDGILKGTLNTIVLGESKRGGGLRERHQLTYKGDANKTKAVYVSKSRLGEVKRKIANYKEAKRSLEKIVELNVRLFKGK
;
A
#
# COMPACT_ATOMS: atom_id res chain seq x y z
N MET A 1 33.33 -0.89 10.70
CA MET A 1 34.15 -1.24 9.54
C MET A 1 33.48 -0.79 8.26
N GLN A 2 34.28 -0.32 7.30
CA GLN A 2 33.76 0.25 6.06
C GLN A 2 32.91 -0.71 5.23
N ASN A 3 33.29 -2.02 5.23
CA ASN A 3 32.55 -3.00 4.45
C ASN A 3 31.13 -3.20 4.95
N GLU A 4 30.95 -3.19 6.25
CA GLU A 4 29.64 -3.33 6.84
C GLU A 4 28.75 -2.11 6.54
N LYS A 5 29.33 -0.93 6.64
CA LYS A 5 28.63 0.32 6.30
C LYS A 5 28.15 0.32 4.85
N LYS A 6 29.04 -0.05 3.91
CA LYS A 6 28.70 -0.12 2.49
C LYS A 6 27.61 -1.13 2.22
N LYS A 7 27.65 -2.26 2.92
CA LYS A 7 26.68 -3.33 2.77
C LYS A 7 25.28 -2.85 3.21
N ILE A 8 25.23 -2.15 4.35
CA ILE A 8 23.98 -1.58 4.85
C ILE A 8 23.44 -0.52 3.89
N GLU A 9 24.30 0.37 3.42
CA GLU A 9 23.90 1.42 2.49
C GLU A 9 23.37 0.83 1.18
N SER A 10 24.01 -0.23 0.69
CA SER A 10 23.56 -0.94 -0.51
C SER A 10 22.19 -1.57 -0.31
N GLU A 11 21.95 -2.15 0.86
CA GLU A 11 20.66 -2.75 1.17
C GLU A 11 19.56 -1.69 1.24
N ILE A 12 19.85 -0.55 1.86
CA ILE A 12 18.90 0.58 1.91
C ILE A 12 18.57 1.05 0.49
N ALA A 13 19.57 1.20 -0.37
CA ALA A 13 19.37 1.61 -1.76
C ALA A 13 18.50 0.63 -2.52
N SER A 14 18.69 -0.68 -2.30
CA SER A 14 17.88 -1.72 -2.94
C SER A 14 16.42 -1.64 -2.50
N LEU A 15 16.18 -1.36 -1.22
CA LEU A 15 14.82 -1.22 -0.71
C LEU A 15 14.10 -0.01 -1.31
N TRP A 16 14.80 1.11 -1.43
CA TRP A 16 14.25 2.30 -2.09
C TRP A 16 13.93 2.03 -3.55
N LYS A 17 14.83 1.34 -4.24
CA LYS A 17 14.64 1.00 -5.65
C LYS A 17 13.40 0.11 -5.83
N ALA A 18 13.23 -0.89 -4.96
CA ALA A 18 12.08 -1.78 -5.03
C ALA A 18 10.77 -1.00 -4.84
N MET A 19 10.74 -0.06 -3.90
CA MET A 19 9.56 0.77 -3.69
C MET A 19 9.28 1.68 -4.87
N SER A 20 10.32 2.25 -5.48
CA SER A 20 10.15 3.17 -6.61
C SER A 20 9.64 2.47 -7.87
N SER A 21 9.79 1.15 -7.96
CA SER A 21 9.29 0.39 -9.11
C SER A 21 7.82 0.00 -8.99
N MET A 22 7.19 0.26 -7.85
CA MET A 22 5.77 -0.03 -7.67
C MET A 22 4.90 0.90 -8.51
N ASP A 23 3.83 0.37 -9.09
CA ASP A 23 2.93 1.15 -9.95
C ASP A 23 1.95 2.04 -9.18
N GLY A 24 2.01 2.03 -7.89
CA GLY A 24 1.18 2.86 -7.03
C GLY A 24 1.04 2.22 -5.67
N ILE A 25 0.72 3.03 -4.68
CA ILE A 25 0.58 2.60 -3.30
C ILE A 25 -0.73 3.17 -2.76
N LEU A 26 -1.63 2.28 -2.33
CA LEU A 26 -2.90 2.70 -1.75
C LEU A 26 -3.04 2.13 -0.35
N LYS A 27 -3.37 2.99 0.58
CA LYS A 27 -3.68 2.60 1.94
C LYS A 27 -5.19 2.59 2.12
N GLY A 28 -5.72 1.54 2.72
CA GLY A 28 -7.13 1.48 3.02
C GLY A 28 -7.69 0.09 2.94
N THR A 29 -9.01 0.03 3.00
CA THR A 29 -9.76 -1.23 2.94
C THR A 29 -10.68 -1.22 1.74
N LEU A 30 -10.65 -2.29 0.97
CA LEU A 30 -11.56 -2.47 -0.16
C LEU A 30 -12.83 -3.15 0.35
N ASN A 31 -13.96 -2.48 0.19
CA ASN A 31 -15.26 -2.95 0.66
C ASN A 31 -16.20 -3.18 -0.51
N THR A 32 -17.03 -4.21 -0.39
CA THR A 32 -18.11 -4.46 -1.34
C THR A 32 -19.43 -4.23 -0.61
N ILE A 33 -20.26 -3.35 -1.16
CA ILE A 33 -21.55 -3.02 -0.61
C ILE A 33 -22.62 -3.59 -1.52
N VAL A 34 -23.54 -4.37 -0.97
CA VAL A 34 -24.68 -4.91 -1.72
C VAL A 34 -25.80 -3.90 -1.64
N LEU A 35 -26.24 -3.40 -2.81
CA LEU A 35 -27.26 -2.36 -2.91
C LEU A 35 -28.68 -2.91 -3.08
N GLY A 36 -28.85 -4.22 -2.99
CA GLY A 36 -30.14 -4.88 -3.18
C GLY A 36 -30.31 -5.40 -4.60
N GLU A 37 -31.48 -5.93 -4.88
CA GLU A 37 -31.77 -6.51 -6.18
C GLU A 37 -32.02 -5.46 -7.24
N SER A 38 -31.56 -5.74 -8.46
CA SER A 38 -31.86 -4.89 -9.61
C SER A 38 -33.34 -5.00 -9.92
N LYS A 39 -33.99 -3.85 -10.15
CA LYS A 39 -35.42 -3.82 -10.52
C LYS A 39 -35.73 -4.52 -11.83
N ARG A 40 -34.69 -4.81 -12.63
CA ARG A 40 -34.85 -5.47 -13.93
C ARG A 40 -34.53 -6.96 -13.90
N GLY A 41 -34.50 -7.55 -12.71
CA GLY A 41 -34.28 -8.97 -12.57
C GLY A 41 -32.88 -9.46 -12.85
N GLY A 42 -31.89 -8.55 -12.77
CA GLY A 42 -30.49 -8.86 -13.10
C GLY A 42 -29.63 -9.28 -11.93
N GLY A 43 -30.19 -9.72 -10.83
CA GLY A 43 -29.43 -10.13 -9.66
C GLY A 43 -29.06 -8.98 -8.74
N LEU A 44 -28.15 -9.24 -7.80
CA LEU A 44 -27.77 -8.26 -6.79
C LEU A 44 -26.87 -7.19 -7.39
N ARG A 45 -27.09 -5.97 -6.98
CA ARG A 45 -26.24 -4.84 -7.36
C ARG A 45 -25.16 -4.67 -6.30
N GLU A 46 -23.92 -4.56 -6.75
CA GLU A 46 -22.77 -4.39 -5.87
C GLU A 46 -22.03 -3.11 -6.20
N ARG A 47 -21.55 -2.46 -5.14
CA ARG A 47 -20.67 -1.30 -5.28
C ARG A 47 -19.38 -1.60 -4.53
N HIS A 48 -18.27 -1.36 -5.19
CA HIS A 48 -16.95 -1.52 -4.58
C HIS A 48 -16.38 -0.15 -4.26
N GLN A 49 -15.81 -0.02 -3.07
CA GLN A 49 -15.21 1.25 -2.68
C GLN A 49 -13.99 1.03 -1.80
N LEU A 50 -13.03 1.92 -1.95
CA LEU A 50 -11.84 1.98 -1.11
C LEU A 50 -12.11 3.01 -0.02
N THR A 51 -12.02 2.57 1.24
CA THR A 51 -12.12 3.49 2.37
C THR A 51 -10.75 3.68 2.99
N TYR A 52 -10.41 4.91 3.31
CA TYR A 52 -9.12 5.25 3.89
C TYR A 52 -9.24 6.45 4.80
N LYS A 53 -8.25 6.63 5.68
CA LYS A 53 -8.18 7.79 6.55
C LYS A 53 -7.43 8.90 5.84
N GLY A 54 -8.11 10.02 5.64
CA GLY A 54 -7.52 11.20 5.05
C GLY A 54 -7.09 12.22 6.10
N ASP A 55 -7.02 13.48 5.70
CA ASP A 55 -6.62 14.57 6.58
C ASP A 55 -7.55 14.66 7.79
N ALA A 56 -6.97 15.06 8.93
CA ALA A 56 -7.69 15.18 10.20
C ALA A 56 -8.36 13.86 10.63
N ASN A 57 -7.81 12.74 10.19
CA ASN A 57 -8.27 11.40 10.54
C ASN A 57 -9.70 11.10 10.08
N LYS A 58 -10.19 11.85 9.09
CA LYS A 58 -11.52 11.62 8.53
C LYS A 58 -11.53 10.45 7.57
N THR A 59 -12.55 9.63 7.66
CA THR A 59 -12.71 8.50 6.75
C THR A 59 -13.23 9.00 5.40
N LYS A 60 -12.53 8.62 4.34
CA LYS A 60 -12.92 8.96 2.96
C LYS A 60 -13.17 7.67 2.19
N ALA A 61 -14.01 7.77 1.18
CA ALA A 61 -14.34 6.62 0.34
C ALA A 61 -14.22 7.01 -1.14
N VAL A 62 -13.67 6.11 -1.93
CA VAL A 62 -13.53 6.28 -3.38
C VAL A 62 -14.19 5.10 -4.06
N TYR A 63 -15.08 5.40 -5.01
CA TYR A 63 -15.71 4.35 -5.81
C TYR A 63 -14.68 3.65 -6.67
N VAL A 64 -14.77 2.32 -6.72
CA VAL A 64 -13.88 1.47 -7.52
C VAL A 64 -14.72 0.66 -8.48
N SER A 65 -14.47 0.82 -9.79
CA SER A 65 -15.17 0.04 -10.78
C SER A 65 -14.71 -1.42 -10.71
N LYS A 66 -15.60 -2.34 -11.10
CA LYS A 66 -15.31 -3.77 -11.08
C LYS A 66 -14.05 -4.11 -11.88
N SER A 67 -13.83 -3.42 -12.99
CA SER A 67 -12.65 -3.65 -13.84
C SER A 67 -11.34 -3.24 -13.19
N ARG A 68 -11.38 -2.41 -12.15
CA ARG A 68 -10.18 -1.92 -11.46
C ARG A 68 -9.94 -2.58 -10.10
N LEU A 69 -10.74 -3.56 -9.72
CA LEU A 69 -10.57 -4.25 -8.43
C LEU A 69 -9.18 -4.86 -8.27
N GLY A 70 -8.69 -5.52 -9.34
CA GLY A 70 -7.36 -6.14 -9.30
C GLY A 70 -6.26 -5.11 -9.11
N GLU A 71 -6.38 -3.97 -9.77
CA GLU A 71 -5.43 -2.87 -9.64
C GLU A 71 -5.39 -2.34 -8.19
N VAL A 72 -6.56 -2.11 -7.61
CA VAL A 72 -6.65 -1.60 -6.24
C VAL A 72 -6.08 -2.59 -5.25
N LYS A 73 -6.39 -3.88 -5.39
CA LYS A 73 -5.85 -4.93 -4.52
C LYS A 73 -4.33 -4.98 -4.59
N ARG A 74 -3.78 -4.87 -5.79
CA ARG A 74 -2.32 -4.86 -5.99
C ARG A 74 -1.68 -3.66 -5.30
N LYS A 75 -2.27 -2.49 -5.44
CA LYS A 75 -1.72 -1.26 -4.85
C LYS A 75 -1.83 -1.25 -3.32
N ILE A 76 -2.86 -1.89 -2.77
CA ILE A 76 -2.96 -2.09 -1.32
C ILE A 76 -1.85 -3.04 -0.84
N ALA A 77 -1.59 -4.11 -1.59
CA ALA A 77 -0.48 -5.02 -1.27
C ALA A 77 0.86 -4.28 -1.36
N ASN A 78 1.00 -3.38 -2.34
CA ASN A 78 2.20 -2.54 -2.45
C ASN A 78 2.40 -1.68 -1.21
N TYR A 79 1.34 -1.14 -0.64
CA TYR A 79 1.45 -0.35 0.59
C TYR A 79 2.00 -1.19 1.75
N LYS A 80 1.49 -2.40 1.91
CA LYS A 80 1.96 -3.29 2.97
C LYS A 80 3.44 -3.61 2.80
N GLU A 81 3.86 -3.85 1.57
CA GLU A 81 5.27 -4.14 1.26
C GLU A 81 6.13 -2.90 1.47
N ALA A 82 5.68 -1.74 1.02
CA ALA A 82 6.41 -0.48 1.20
C ALA A 82 6.56 -0.15 2.69
N LYS A 83 5.53 -0.36 3.48
CA LYS A 83 5.59 -0.12 4.92
C LYS A 83 6.64 -1.01 5.58
N ARG A 84 6.68 -2.28 5.18
CA ARG A 84 7.66 -3.24 5.69
C ARG A 84 9.08 -2.82 5.30
N SER A 85 9.24 -2.40 4.05
CA SER A 85 10.55 -1.94 3.56
C SER A 85 11.01 -0.67 4.28
N LEU A 86 10.08 0.25 4.53
CA LEU A 86 10.41 1.49 5.24
C LEU A 86 10.85 1.20 6.68
N GLU A 87 10.16 0.29 7.36
CA GLU A 87 10.55 -0.11 8.71
C GLU A 87 11.95 -0.72 8.72
N LYS A 88 12.28 -1.52 7.70
CA LYS A 88 13.61 -2.09 7.56
C LYS A 88 14.66 -1.01 7.31
N ILE A 89 14.36 -0.03 6.48
CA ILE A 89 15.26 1.10 6.23
C ILE A 89 15.56 1.86 7.52
N VAL A 90 14.53 2.10 8.33
CA VAL A 90 14.72 2.78 9.63
C VAL A 90 15.65 1.96 10.51
N GLU A 91 15.45 0.66 10.61
CA GLU A 91 16.31 -0.21 11.41
C GLU A 91 17.75 -0.18 10.92
N LEU A 92 17.94 -0.22 9.60
CA LEU A 92 19.28 -0.15 9.02
C LEU A 92 19.95 1.19 9.30
N ASN A 93 19.19 2.28 9.22
CA ASN A 93 19.70 3.60 9.56
C ASN A 93 20.11 3.70 11.03
N VAL A 94 19.37 3.05 11.93
CA VAL A 94 19.72 2.99 13.34
C VAL A 94 21.07 2.27 13.52
N ARG A 95 21.29 1.19 12.80
CA ARG A 95 22.56 0.46 12.83
C ARG A 95 23.70 1.34 12.36
N LEU A 96 23.51 2.11 11.29
CA LEU A 96 24.53 3.06 10.81
C LEU A 96 24.82 4.11 11.87
N PHE A 97 23.79 4.62 12.51
CA PHE A 97 23.96 5.64 13.55
C PHE A 97 24.73 5.10 14.76
N LYS A 98 24.40 3.89 15.19
CA LYS A 98 25.07 3.26 16.33
C LYS A 98 26.51 2.87 16.04
N GLY A 99 26.82 2.63 14.77
CA GLY A 99 28.15 2.20 14.37
C GLY A 99 29.22 3.28 14.39
N LYS A 100 28.88 4.47 14.79
CA LYS A 100 29.86 5.58 14.85
C LYS A 100 30.49 5.72 16.23
#